data_eac0b574130019db149961640821804d
#
_entry.id   eac0b574130019db149961640821804d
#
_cell.length_a   1.000
_cell.length_b   1.000
_cell.length_c   1.000
_cell.angle_alpha   90.00
_cell.angle_beta   90.00
_cell.angle_gamma   90.00
#
_symmetry.space_group_name_H-M   'P 1'
#
loop_
_entity.id
_entity.type
_entity.pdbx_description
1 polymer ?
#
loop_
_entity_poly.entity_id
_entity_poly.type
_entity_poly.pdbx_seq_one_letter_code
_entity_poly.pdbx_strand_id
1 'polypeptide(L)'
;MLTDVEIAQSTVMEPIKNVAEKIGLTEDDLELYGKYKAKISLETIKKVENNPDGKLILVTAINPTPAGEGKTTTMIGLSQALHQLGKKSIVAMREPSLGPCFGIKGGAAGGGYAQVVPMEDINLHFTGDIHAITSANNLIAAMLDNSIQQGNPLNIDTRQIVWKRVVDLNDRALRHIVVGLGGKPNGVPREDGFDISVASEVMGILCLSTSLEDLKARAARMIVAYNYDGEPVTVDDIHATGAVTLLLKDAIKPNLVQTLDHTPVFVHGGPFANIAHGCNSVMATKLAMKLGDYAITEAGFGADLGAEKFLDIKCRQAGLNPDAVVIVATVRALKMHGGVNKKELGTENLEALKKGIGNLTKHIENIKKFGLPCIVAINAFPTDTEAELKLLDDMCKELNVEVSISEVWAKGGEGGIDLANKLLNILDTKESHYAPIYSLDMPIDEKIKTIAKEIYGADDVVYTKKAANKIKKFTAQGLGDLPICVAKTQYSLSDDATLLGRPEGFKVTINDLIPNTGSGFLVAISGNIMRMPGLPKVPAANNMDIDEEGKITGLF
;
A
#
# COMPACT_ATOMS: atom_id res chain seq x y z
N MET A 1 7.41 22.75 19.74
CA MET A 1 7.22 22.39 18.32
C MET A 1 5.79 21.94 18.22
N LEU A 2 5.05 22.41 17.21
CA LEU A 2 3.66 22.00 17.02
C LEU A 2 3.61 20.51 16.64
N THR A 3 2.55 19.82 17.05
CA THR A 3 2.24 18.44 16.63
C THR A 3 1.72 18.43 15.19
N ASP A 4 1.71 17.27 14.56
CA ASP A 4 1.23 17.15 13.18
C ASP A 4 -0.24 17.58 13.05
N VAL A 5 -1.10 17.27 14.04
CA VAL A 5 -2.50 17.72 14.06
C VAL A 5 -2.62 19.23 14.25
N GLU A 6 -1.79 19.85 15.08
CA GLU A 6 -1.78 21.31 15.28
C GLU A 6 -1.34 22.05 14.02
N ILE A 7 -0.34 21.53 13.30
CA ILE A 7 0.11 22.08 12.01
C ILE A 7 -1.04 22.00 10.98
N ALA A 8 -1.68 20.84 10.86
CA ALA A 8 -2.80 20.66 9.94
C ALA A 8 -3.99 21.59 10.27
N GLN A 9 -4.37 21.68 11.55
CA GLN A 9 -5.46 22.55 12.03
C GLN A 9 -5.18 24.05 11.84
N SER A 10 -3.90 24.46 11.86
CA SER A 10 -3.50 25.86 11.63
C SER A 10 -3.51 26.26 10.15
N THR A 11 -3.63 25.30 9.24
CA THR A 11 -3.56 25.53 7.81
C THR A 11 -4.87 26.07 7.26
N VAL A 12 -4.81 27.18 6.50
CA VAL A 12 -5.95 27.72 5.77
C VAL A 12 -6.08 26.97 4.45
N MET A 13 -7.03 26.01 4.39
CA MET A 13 -7.28 25.22 3.19
C MET A 13 -7.98 26.04 2.10
N GLU A 14 -7.59 25.84 0.83
CA GLU A 14 -8.35 26.34 -0.32
C GLU A 14 -9.62 25.49 -0.54
N PRO A 15 -10.71 26.10 -1.04
CA PRO A 15 -11.86 25.32 -1.53
C PRO A 15 -11.41 24.33 -2.59
N ILE A 16 -11.92 23.09 -2.53
CA ILE A 16 -11.43 22.00 -3.38
C ILE A 16 -11.60 22.28 -4.89
N LYS A 17 -12.59 23.06 -5.28
CA LYS A 17 -12.75 23.51 -6.67
C LYS A 17 -11.58 24.34 -7.16
N ASN A 18 -10.99 25.18 -6.31
CA ASN A 18 -9.80 25.98 -6.68
C ASN A 18 -8.56 25.07 -6.86
N VAL A 19 -8.46 24.02 -6.04
CA VAL A 19 -7.41 22.99 -6.21
C VAL A 19 -7.58 22.23 -7.52
N ALA A 20 -8.82 21.88 -7.87
CA ALA A 20 -9.15 21.22 -9.14
C ALA A 20 -8.81 22.07 -10.36
N GLU A 21 -9.05 23.38 -10.31
CA GLU A 21 -8.70 24.32 -11.39
C GLU A 21 -7.19 24.32 -11.71
N LYS A 22 -6.31 24.10 -10.72
CA LYS A 22 -4.84 24.00 -10.90
C LYS A 22 -4.44 22.85 -11.82
N ILE A 23 -5.29 21.82 -11.92
CA ILE A 23 -5.07 20.65 -12.78
C ILE A 23 -6.01 20.60 -14.00
N GLY A 24 -6.67 21.72 -14.29
CA GLY A 24 -7.52 21.89 -15.46
C GLY A 24 -8.91 21.26 -15.36
N LEU A 25 -9.38 20.98 -14.15
CA LEU A 25 -10.73 20.50 -13.87
C LEU A 25 -11.63 21.65 -13.41
N THR A 26 -12.92 21.51 -13.66
CA THR A 26 -13.96 22.46 -13.26
C THR A 26 -14.85 21.87 -12.16
N GLU A 27 -15.75 22.64 -11.58
CA GLU A 27 -16.70 22.14 -10.58
C GLU A 27 -17.61 21.03 -11.14
N ASP A 28 -17.92 21.06 -12.44
CA ASP A 28 -18.74 20.04 -13.11
C ASP A 28 -18.01 18.68 -13.23
N ASP A 29 -16.69 18.66 -13.10
CA ASP A 29 -15.87 17.44 -13.09
C ASP A 29 -15.84 16.75 -11.71
N LEU A 30 -16.42 17.41 -10.67
CA LEU A 30 -16.30 17.02 -9.27
C LEU A 30 -17.64 16.57 -8.67
N GLU A 31 -17.58 15.60 -7.79
CA GLU A 31 -18.65 15.29 -6.83
C GLU A 31 -18.19 15.78 -5.45
N LEU A 32 -18.75 16.90 -4.98
CA LEU A 32 -18.30 17.56 -3.76
C LEU A 32 -18.67 16.79 -2.49
N TYR A 33 -17.71 16.60 -1.61
CA TYR A 33 -17.86 16.06 -0.26
C TYR A 33 -17.53 17.16 0.77
N GLY A 34 -18.32 18.21 0.76
CA GLY A 34 -18.07 19.43 1.52
C GLY A 34 -17.13 20.40 0.78
N LYS A 35 -16.52 21.33 1.54
CA LYS A 35 -15.74 22.43 0.97
C LYS A 35 -14.33 22.02 0.50
N TYR A 36 -13.74 21.00 1.11
CA TYR A 36 -12.32 20.71 1.01
C TYR A 36 -11.99 19.32 0.45
N LYS A 37 -13.00 18.54 0.07
CA LYS A 37 -12.90 17.19 -0.49
C LYS A 37 -13.83 17.05 -1.68
N ALA A 38 -13.43 16.26 -2.67
CA ALA A 38 -14.30 15.89 -3.79
C ALA A 38 -13.89 14.53 -4.34
N LYS A 39 -14.82 13.82 -4.97
CA LYS A 39 -14.52 12.72 -5.86
C LYS A 39 -14.45 13.21 -7.30
N ILE A 40 -13.60 12.54 -8.11
CA ILE A 40 -13.55 12.80 -9.55
C ILE A 40 -14.57 11.90 -10.23
N SER A 41 -15.45 12.48 -11.05
CA SER A 41 -16.49 11.72 -11.75
C SER A 41 -15.90 10.71 -12.74
N LEU A 42 -16.60 9.61 -12.98
CA LEU A 42 -16.17 8.62 -14.00
C LEU A 42 -16.17 9.22 -15.41
N GLU A 43 -17.03 10.18 -15.68
CA GLU A 43 -17.09 10.91 -16.96
C GLU A 43 -15.82 11.72 -17.16
N THR A 44 -15.35 12.42 -16.12
CA THR A 44 -14.09 13.17 -16.15
C THR A 44 -12.90 12.26 -16.38
N ILE A 45 -12.83 11.10 -15.71
CA ILE A 45 -11.75 10.13 -15.91
C ILE A 45 -11.70 9.69 -17.37
N LYS A 46 -12.85 9.39 -17.97
CA LYS A 46 -12.95 9.05 -19.39
C LYS A 46 -12.58 10.20 -20.32
N LYS A 47 -12.98 11.43 -19.97
CA LYS A 47 -12.67 12.65 -20.73
C LYS A 47 -11.16 12.89 -20.86
N VAL A 48 -10.39 12.58 -19.82
CA VAL A 48 -8.94 12.82 -19.77
C VAL A 48 -8.09 11.61 -20.13
N GLU A 49 -8.67 10.45 -20.39
CA GLU A 49 -7.94 9.19 -20.63
C GLU A 49 -6.95 9.24 -21.78
N ASN A 50 -7.22 10.09 -22.79
CA ASN A 50 -6.37 10.27 -23.97
C ASN A 50 -5.35 11.43 -23.83
N ASN A 51 -5.30 12.12 -22.69
CA ASN A 51 -4.26 13.10 -22.45
C ASN A 51 -2.88 12.41 -22.44
N PRO A 52 -1.80 13.11 -22.81
CA PRO A 52 -0.45 12.56 -22.67
C PRO A 52 -0.15 12.24 -21.22
N ASP A 53 0.62 11.17 -21.00
CA ASP A 53 1.06 10.79 -19.66
C ASP A 53 2.19 11.70 -19.17
N GLY A 54 2.06 12.20 -17.95
CA GLY A 54 3.17 12.76 -17.19
C GLY A 54 4.12 11.68 -16.69
N LYS A 55 5.27 12.11 -16.17
CA LYS A 55 6.30 11.23 -15.60
C LYS A 55 5.80 10.55 -14.33
N LEU A 56 5.97 9.23 -14.24
CA LEU A 56 5.57 8.44 -13.06
C LEU A 56 6.78 8.18 -12.15
N ILE A 57 6.72 8.70 -10.92
CA ILE A 57 7.76 8.55 -9.90
C ILE A 57 7.24 7.69 -8.76
N LEU A 58 7.94 6.61 -8.46
CA LEU A 58 7.66 5.77 -7.30
C LEU A 58 8.51 6.19 -6.10
N VAL A 59 7.90 6.42 -4.94
CA VAL A 59 8.60 6.60 -3.67
C VAL A 59 8.48 5.31 -2.85
N THR A 60 9.62 4.73 -2.51
CA THR A 60 9.75 3.53 -1.69
C THR A 60 10.77 3.76 -0.58
N ALA A 61 11.14 2.73 0.18
CA ALA A 61 12.13 2.85 1.24
C ALA A 61 12.94 1.56 1.43
N ILE A 62 13.92 1.63 2.31
CA ILE A 62 14.60 0.47 2.92
C ILE A 62 13.65 -0.26 3.88
N ASN A 63 14.04 -1.43 4.41
CA ASN A 63 13.26 -2.11 5.45
C ASN A 63 13.08 -1.18 6.67
N PRO A 64 11.84 -0.98 7.16
CA PRO A 64 11.54 0.06 8.12
C PRO A 64 11.88 -0.31 9.56
N THR A 65 12.08 0.73 10.38
CA THR A 65 11.90 0.64 11.83
C THR A 65 10.40 0.56 12.17
N PRO A 66 10.02 0.21 13.40
CA PRO A 66 8.62 0.27 13.84
C PRO A 66 7.97 1.67 13.73
N ALA A 67 8.78 2.74 13.79
CA ALA A 67 8.32 4.11 13.64
C ALA A 67 8.03 4.50 12.17
N GLY A 68 8.54 3.72 11.21
CA GLY A 68 8.49 4.04 9.78
C GLY A 68 9.64 4.94 9.33
N GLU A 69 9.77 5.13 8.01
CA GLU A 69 10.91 5.83 7.39
C GLU A 69 10.52 7.16 6.74
N GLY A 70 9.27 7.59 6.88
CA GLY A 70 8.81 8.86 6.33
C GLY A 70 8.61 8.87 4.81
N LYS A 71 8.29 7.74 4.17
CA LYS A 71 7.99 7.69 2.72
C LYS A 71 6.91 8.67 2.30
N THR A 72 5.76 8.62 2.98
CA THR A 72 4.62 9.49 2.68
C THR A 72 4.99 10.96 2.85
N THR A 73 5.69 11.29 3.93
CA THR A 73 6.22 12.65 4.18
C THR A 73 7.18 13.08 3.06
N THR A 74 8.12 12.21 2.66
CA THR A 74 9.05 12.50 1.56
C THR A 74 8.34 12.67 0.23
N MET A 75 7.34 11.83 -0.07
CA MET A 75 6.52 11.92 -1.29
C MET A 75 5.77 13.25 -1.37
N ILE A 76 5.11 13.64 -0.29
CA ILE A 76 4.35 14.89 -0.20
C ILE A 76 5.30 16.08 -0.32
N GLY A 77 6.39 16.11 0.45
CA GLY A 77 7.37 17.20 0.41
C GLY A 77 8.07 17.32 -0.95
N LEU A 78 8.33 16.21 -1.64
CA LEU A 78 8.83 16.23 -3.02
C LEU A 78 7.83 16.87 -3.98
N SER A 79 6.53 16.57 -3.85
CA SER A 79 5.49 17.18 -4.66
C SER A 79 5.38 18.70 -4.40
N GLN A 80 5.42 19.11 -3.13
CA GLN A 80 5.48 20.50 -2.74
C GLN A 80 6.72 21.22 -3.33
N ALA A 81 7.89 20.58 -3.27
CA ALA A 81 9.13 21.13 -3.84
C ALA A 81 9.03 21.29 -5.37
N LEU A 82 8.51 20.30 -6.08
CA LEU A 82 8.28 20.40 -7.52
C LEU A 82 7.30 21.54 -7.86
N HIS A 83 6.25 21.72 -7.06
CA HIS A 83 5.31 22.82 -7.23
C HIS A 83 5.99 24.17 -7.02
N GLN A 84 6.85 24.33 -6.00
CA GLN A 84 7.64 25.54 -5.77
C GLN A 84 8.62 25.84 -6.92
N LEU A 85 9.09 24.79 -7.63
CA LEU A 85 9.88 24.92 -8.86
C LEU A 85 9.03 25.17 -10.12
N GLY A 86 7.74 25.46 -9.97
CA GLY A 86 6.81 25.73 -11.08
C GLY A 86 6.43 24.49 -11.90
N LYS A 87 6.60 23.29 -11.35
CA LYS A 87 6.21 22.04 -12.01
C LYS A 87 4.80 21.60 -11.59
N LYS A 88 4.03 21.06 -12.54
CA LYS A 88 2.69 20.52 -12.27
C LYS A 88 2.82 19.09 -11.73
N SER A 89 2.99 18.95 -10.42
CA SER A 89 3.05 17.66 -9.74
C SER A 89 1.72 17.31 -9.08
N ILE A 90 1.37 16.02 -9.09
CA ILE A 90 0.18 15.46 -8.44
C ILE A 90 0.62 14.21 -7.67
N VAL A 91 0.20 14.13 -6.41
CA VAL A 91 0.40 12.94 -5.59
C VAL A 91 -0.77 11.97 -5.78
N ALA A 92 -0.48 10.69 -5.88
CA ALA A 92 -1.46 9.61 -5.76
C ALA A 92 -1.06 8.69 -4.61
N MET A 93 -1.87 8.65 -3.55
CA MET A 93 -1.54 7.98 -2.30
C MET A 93 -2.67 7.08 -1.79
N ARG A 94 -2.33 6.24 -0.80
CA ARG A 94 -3.29 5.35 -0.16
C ARG A 94 -4.15 6.08 0.87
N GLU A 95 -5.40 5.64 1.00
CA GLU A 95 -6.28 6.00 2.09
C GLU A 95 -5.89 5.23 3.36
N PRO A 96 -5.75 5.89 4.53
CA PRO A 96 -5.43 5.21 5.78
C PRO A 96 -6.61 4.39 6.32
N SER A 97 -6.29 3.25 6.93
CA SER A 97 -7.22 2.38 7.66
C SER A 97 -7.33 2.80 9.13
N LEU A 98 -8.51 2.68 9.71
CA LEU A 98 -8.76 2.98 11.13
C LEU A 98 -7.95 2.10 12.08
N GLY A 99 -7.70 0.83 11.71
CA GLY A 99 -6.96 -0.09 12.56
C GLY A 99 -5.56 0.42 12.95
N PRO A 100 -4.67 0.76 12.01
CA PRO A 100 -3.40 1.42 12.31
C PRO A 100 -3.55 2.77 13.00
N CYS A 101 -4.54 3.58 12.60
CA CYS A 101 -4.79 4.90 13.16
C CYS A 101 -5.03 4.84 14.67
N PHE A 102 -5.91 3.95 15.12
CA PHE A 102 -6.22 3.74 16.54
C PHE A 102 -5.26 2.76 17.24
N GLY A 103 -4.38 2.09 16.50
CA GLY A 103 -3.45 1.05 16.97
C GLY A 103 -2.06 1.57 17.35
N ILE A 104 -1.07 1.26 16.53
CA ILE A 104 0.35 1.54 16.83
C ILE A 104 0.85 2.79 16.10
N LYS A 105 0.29 3.07 14.92
CA LYS A 105 0.84 4.01 13.97
C LYS A 105 -0.14 5.14 13.76
N GLY A 106 0.38 6.33 13.85
CA GLY A 106 -0.32 7.49 13.37
C GLY A 106 -0.79 7.34 11.92
N GLY A 107 -1.67 8.22 11.47
CA GLY A 107 -2.25 8.20 10.14
C GLY A 107 -1.23 8.32 9.03
N ALA A 108 -1.70 8.10 7.81
CA ALA A 108 -0.87 8.09 6.61
C ALA A 108 -0.98 9.41 5.81
N ALA A 109 -1.27 10.53 6.46
CA ALA A 109 -1.41 11.83 5.79
C ALA A 109 -0.10 12.63 5.68
N GLY A 110 1.05 12.02 5.94
CA GLY A 110 2.35 12.69 6.04
C GLY A 110 2.68 13.14 7.46
N GLY A 111 3.59 14.10 7.63
CA GLY A 111 3.98 14.62 8.93
C GLY A 111 4.74 15.94 8.82
N GLY A 112 4.79 16.70 9.93
CA GLY A 112 5.38 18.03 9.95
C GLY A 112 4.76 18.97 8.93
N TYR A 113 5.60 19.67 8.17
CA TYR A 113 5.14 20.58 7.11
C TYR A 113 4.94 19.91 5.74
N ALA A 114 5.06 18.58 5.66
CA ALA A 114 4.75 17.79 4.48
C ALA A 114 3.55 16.87 4.76
N GLN A 115 2.35 17.45 4.77
CA GLN A 115 1.07 16.79 5.08
C GLN A 115 0.02 17.03 4.02
N VAL A 116 -0.98 16.14 3.97
CA VAL A 116 -2.21 16.26 3.19
C VAL A 116 -3.37 16.63 4.12
N VAL A 117 -4.18 17.57 3.72
CA VAL A 117 -5.34 18.08 4.48
C VAL A 117 -6.62 17.97 3.66
N PRO A 118 -7.78 17.77 4.32
CA PRO A 118 -8.04 17.75 5.78
C PRO A 118 -7.57 16.44 6.44
N MET A 119 -6.56 16.51 7.28
CA MET A 119 -5.88 15.34 7.85
C MET A 119 -6.82 14.50 8.74
N GLU A 120 -7.65 15.14 9.56
CA GLU A 120 -8.58 14.47 10.45
C GLU A 120 -9.60 13.63 9.68
N ASP A 121 -10.22 14.19 8.65
CA ASP A 121 -11.18 13.49 7.80
C ASP A 121 -10.54 12.29 7.10
N ILE A 122 -9.33 12.49 6.54
CA ILE A 122 -8.60 11.44 5.83
C ILE A 122 -8.30 10.25 6.75
N ASN A 123 -7.94 10.50 8.01
CA ASN A 123 -7.56 9.45 8.97
C ASN A 123 -8.75 8.81 9.70
N LEU A 124 -9.93 9.40 9.65
CA LEU A 124 -11.14 8.91 10.33
C LEU A 124 -12.18 8.41 9.30
N HIS A 125 -13.20 9.19 9.03
CA HIS A 125 -14.23 8.89 8.06
C HIS A 125 -14.10 9.85 6.87
N PHE A 126 -13.37 9.42 5.85
CA PHE A 126 -13.02 10.29 4.73
C PHE A 126 -14.20 10.57 3.78
N THR A 127 -14.46 9.67 2.84
CA THR A 127 -15.59 9.74 1.89
C THR A 127 -16.41 8.46 1.86
N GLY A 128 -16.09 7.51 2.75
CA GLY A 128 -16.83 6.27 2.92
C GLY A 128 -16.32 5.07 2.11
N ASP A 129 -15.17 5.17 1.45
CA ASP A 129 -14.67 4.10 0.57
C ASP A 129 -14.38 2.81 1.34
N ILE A 130 -13.69 2.90 2.48
CA ILE A 130 -13.40 1.72 3.31
C ILE A 130 -14.69 1.14 3.92
N HIS A 131 -15.66 1.97 4.28
CA HIS A 131 -16.98 1.50 4.72
C HIS A 131 -17.72 0.74 3.60
N ALA A 132 -17.68 1.25 2.37
CA ALA A 132 -18.27 0.58 1.21
C ALA A 132 -17.61 -0.79 0.94
N ILE A 133 -16.28 -0.86 1.04
CA ILE A 133 -15.49 -2.11 0.93
C ILE A 133 -15.92 -3.10 2.01
N THR A 134 -15.99 -2.65 3.28
CA THR A 134 -16.43 -3.46 4.41
C THR A 134 -17.84 -4.01 4.18
N SER A 135 -18.77 -3.16 3.75
CA SER A 135 -20.17 -3.54 3.48
C SER A 135 -20.26 -4.54 2.33
N ALA A 136 -19.54 -4.31 1.24
CA ALA A 136 -19.52 -5.21 0.07
C ALA A 136 -18.94 -6.59 0.44
N ASN A 137 -17.84 -6.63 1.17
CA ASN A 137 -17.24 -7.87 1.63
C ASN A 137 -18.16 -8.66 2.55
N ASN A 138 -18.82 -7.99 3.48
CA ASN A 138 -19.71 -8.63 4.44
C ASN A 138 -21.05 -9.05 3.79
N LEU A 139 -21.50 -8.34 2.75
CA LEU A 139 -22.64 -8.79 1.94
C LEU A 139 -22.33 -10.13 1.24
N ILE A 140 -21.14 -10.29 0.67
CA ILE A 140 -20.70 -11.56 0.07
C ILE A 140 -20.77 -12.68 1.12
N ALA A 141 -20.24 -12.47 2.32
CA ALA A 141 -20.28 -13.45 3.40
C ALA A 141 -21.72 -13.81 3.81
N ALA A 142 -22.60 -12.81 3.90
CA ALA A 142 -24.01 -13.04 4.23
C ALA A 142 -24.75 -13.80 3.13
N MET A 143 -24.51 -13.48 1.87
CA MET A 143 -25.14 -14.17 0.73
C MET A 143 -24.64 -15.61 0.58
N LEU A 144 -23.36 -15.86 0.87
CA LEU A 144 -22.78 -17.21 0.92
C LEU A 144 -23.45 -18.07 2.00
N ASP A 145 -23.53 -17.55 3.24
CA ASP A 145 -24.18 -18.27 4.34
C ASP A 145 -25.69 -18.45 4.07
N ASN A 146 -26.36 -17.48 3.44
CA ASN A 146 -27.76 -17.60 3.05
C ASN A 146 -27.95 -18.67 1.96
N SER A 147 -27.08 -18.78 0.96
CA SER A 147 -27.12 -19.84 -0.05
C SER A 147 -27.06 -21.24 0.59
N ILE A 148 -26.17 -21.41 1.56
CA ILE A 148 -26.06 -22.68 2.31
C ILE A 148 -27.34 -22.93 3.13
N GLN A 149 -27.87 -21.93 3.82
CA GLN A 149 -29.08 -22.02 4.65
C GLN A 149 -30.34 -22.38 3.85
N GLN A 150 -30.45 -21.84 2.63
CA GLN A 150 -31.61 -22.02 1.76
C GLN A 150 -31.52 -23.28 0.87
N GLY A 151 -30.82 -24.29 1.33
CA GLY A 151 -30.79 -25.61 0.69
C GLY A 151 -29.50 -25.93 -0.06
N ASN A 152 -28.50 -25.05 -0.01
CA ASN A 152 -27.17 -25.26 -0.58
C ASN A 152 -27.17 -25.75 -2.04
N PRO A 153 -27.80 -25.01 -2.96
CA PRO A 153 -27.97 -25.45 -4.34
C PRO A 153 -26.65 -25.62 -5.10
N LEU A 154 -25.59 -24.95 -4.63
CA LEU A 154 -24.23 -25.03 -5.19
C LEU A 154 -23.38 -26.16 -4.59
N ASN A 155 -23.96 -26.98 -3.71
CA ASN A 155 -23.28 -28.10 -3.05
C ASN A 155 -22.00 -27.68 -2.32
N ILE A 156 -21.99 -26.49 -1.67
CA ILE A 156 -20.84 -25.91 -0.98
C ILE A 156 -20.43 -26.81 0.19
N ASP A 157 -19.14 -27.16 0.25
CA ASP A 157 -18.56 -27.79 1.45
C ASP A 157 -18.30 -26.71 2.51
N THR A 158 -19.08 -26.72 3.60
CA THR A 158 -18.99 -25.75 4.68
C THR A 158 -17.63 -25.73 5.41
N ARG A 159 -16.79 -26.76 5.19
CA ARG A 159 -15.41 -26.82 5.69
C ARG A 159 -14.39 -26.19 4.73
N GLN A 160 -14.81 -25.81 3.52
CA GLN A 160 -13.96 -25.23 2.49
C GLN A 160 -14.40 -23.82 2.08
N ILE A 161 -15.01 -23.09 3.00
CA ILE A 161 -15.29 -21.66 2.84
C ILE A 161 -13.96 -20.90 3.03
N VAL A 162 -13.60 -20.08 2.03
CA VAL A 162 -12.35 -19.29 2.04
C VAL A 162 -12.61 -17.80 2.28
N TRP A 163 -13.86 -17.38 2.21
CA TRP A 163 -14.27 -16.00 2.42
C TRP A 163 -14.51 -15.70 3.90
N LYS A 164 -13.90 -14.63 4.39
CA LYS A 164 -14.09 -14.14 5.75
C LYS A 164 -14.84 -12.81 5.77
N ARG A 165 -15.47 -12.50 6.90
CA ARG A 165 -15.97 -11.16 7.20
C ARG A 165 -14.83 -10.20 7.44
N VAL A 166 -15.10 -8.89 7.41
CA VAL A 166 -14.08 -7.87 7.68
C VAL A 166 -14.62 -6.77 8.60
N VAL A 167 -13.68 -6.13 9.28
CA VAL A 167 -13.89 -4.89 10.04
C VAL A 167 -12.64 -4.02 9.92
N ASP A 168 -12.80 -2.71 9.82
CA ASP A 168 -11.65 -1.80 9.67
C ASP A 168 -11.09 -1.36 11.03
N LEU A 169 -10.81 -2.32 11.90
CA LEU A 169 -10.21 -2.12 13.22
C LEU A 169 -9.25 -3.26 13.53
N ASN A 170 -8.37 -3.03 14.52
CA ASN A 170 -7.49 -4.06 15.06
C ASN A 170 -8.22 -4.79 16.21
N ASP A 171 -8.67 -6.02 15.96
CA ASP A 171 -9.38 -6.83 16.96
C ASP A 171 -8.94 -8.30 16.93
N ARG A 172 -8.00 -8.66 17.81
CA ARG A 172 -7.47 -10.03 17.88
C ARG A 172 -8.49 -11.07 18.29
N ALA A 173 -9.56 -10.67 18.99
CA ALA A 173 -10.60 -11.59 19.46
C ALA A 173 -11.43 -12.14 18.29
N LEU A 174 -11.48 -11.42 17.15
CA LEU A 174 -12.23 -11.81 15.97
C LEU A 174 -11.46 -12.74 15.01
N ARG A 175 -10.22 -13.13 15.31
CA ARG A 175 -9.41 -14.00 14.43
C ARG A 175 -10.03 -15.36 14.20
N HIS A 176 -10.61 -15.93 15.26
CA HIS A 176 -11.28 -17.23 15.25
C HIS A 176 -12.57 -17.13 16.04
N ILE A 177 -13.70 -17.30 15.37
CA ILE A 177 -15.05 -17.24 15.96
C ILE A 177 -15.87 -18.42 15.45
N VAL A 178 -17.02 -18.65 16.05
CA VAL A 178 -18.02 -19.57 15.54
C VAL A 178 -19.24 -18.77 15.13
N VAL A 179 -19.69 -18.98 13.87
CA VAL A 179 -20.92 -18.39 13.34
C VAL A 179 -22.04 -19.43 13.26
N GLY A 180 -23.30 -18.99 13.08
CA GLY A 180 -24.47 -19.85 12.88
C GLY A 180 -24.96 -20.57 14.15
N LEU A 181 -24.57 -20.12 15.35
CA LEU A 181 -25.10 -20.64 16.60
C LEU A 181 -26.55 -20.22 16.85
N GLY A 182 -27.29 -20.98 17.67
CA GLY A 182 -28.68 -20.69 18.04
C GLY A 182 -29.72 -21.54 17.30
N GLY A 183 -29.28 -22.61 16.64
CA GLY A 183 -30.13 -23.60 16.00
C GLY A 183 -30.45 -23.32 14.53
N LYS A 184 -31.24 -24.19 13.92
CA LYS A 184 -31.54 -24.22 12.48
C LYS A 184 -31.92 -22.87 11.83
N PRO A 185 -32.67 -21.96 12.47
CA PRO A 185 -33.00 -20.66 11.90
C PRO A 185 -31.80 -19.73 11.67
N ASN A 186 -30.67 -19.96 12.39
CA ASN A 186 -29.52 -19.05 12.40
C ASN A 186 -28.37 -19.49 11.47
N GLY A 187 -28.52 -20.63 10.75
CA GLY A 187 -27.54 -21.11 9.80
C GLY A 187 -26.83 -22.38 10.23
N VAL A 188 -25.71 -22.67 9.58
CA VAL A 188 -24.88 -23.85 9.84
C VAL A 188 -23.70 -23.45 10.75
N PRO A 189 -23.58 -24.02 11.95
CA PRO A 189 -22.43 -23.73 12.83
C PRO A 189 -21.10 -24.09 12.16
N ARG A 190 -20.20 -23.13 12.06
CA ARG A 190 -18.85 -23.33 11.53
C ARG A 190 -17.85 -22.35 12.11
N GLU A 191 -16.57 -22.69 12.04
CA GLU A 191 -15.50 -21.75 12.31
C GLU A 191 -15.48 -20.67 11.22
N ASP A 192 -15.25 -19.44 11.62
CA ASP A 192 -15.05 -18.27 10.79
C ASP A 192 -14.03 -17.33 11.44
N GLY A 193 -13.88 -16.14 10.91
CA GLY A 193 -13.05 -15.07 11.49
C GLY A 193 -13.25 -13.79 10.72
N PHE A 194 -12.63 -12.73 11.24
CA PHE A 194 -12.55 -11.45 10.55
C PHE A 194 -11.14 -11.16 10.09
N ASP A 195 -11.01 -10.60 8.91
CA ASP A 195 -9.80 -9.89 8.47
C ASP A 195 -10.00 -8.38 8.63
N ILE A 196 -8.94 -7.59 8.61
CA ILE A 196 -9.08 -6.13 8.51
C ILE A 196 -9.52 -5.76 7.09
N SER A 197 -10.40 -4.77 6.93
CA SER A 197 -11.02 -4.41 5.64
C SER A 197 -10.00 -4.18 4.52
N VAL A 198 -8.87 -3.57 4.84
CA VAL A 198 -7.78 -3.28 3.90
C VAL A 198 -6.95 -4.51 3.49
N ALA A 199 -7.19 -5.67 4.11
CA ALA A 199 -6.63 -6.96 3.73
C ALA A 199 -7.56 -7.77 2.83
N SER A 200 -8.78 -7.29 2.57
CA SER A 200 -9.78 -8.00 1.77
C SER A 200 -9.44 -8.00 0.28
N GLU A 201 -9.94 -9.01 -0.44
CA GLU A 201 -9.86 -9.02 -1.90
C GLU A 201 -10.71 -7.91 -2.53
N VAL A 202 -11.79 -7.47 -1.86
CA VAL A 202 -12.61 -6.33 -2.29
C VAL A 202 -11.80 -5.04 -2.35
N MET A 203 -10.92 -4.78 -1.36
CA MET A 203 -9.94 -3.70 -1.45
C MET A 203 -8.99 -3.89 -2.65
N GLY A 204 -8.54 -5.12 -2.88
CA GLY A 204 -7.66 -5.45 -4.01
C GLY A 204 -8.31 -5.16 -5.37
N ILE A 205 -9.54 -5.58 -5.60
CA ILE A 205 -10.25 -5.32 -6.87
C ILE A 205 -10.53 -3.83 -7.06
N LEU A 206 -10.90 -3.09 -6.01
CA LEU A 206 -11.09 -1.64 -6.09
C LEU A 206 -9.80 -0.95 -6.57
N CYS A 207 -8.65 -1.33 -6.00
CA CYS A 207 -7.37 -0.70 -6.33
C CYS A 207 -6.83 -1.07 -7.72
N LEU A 208 -7.15 -2.27 -8.23
CA LEU A 208 -6.62 -2.75 -9.51
C LEU A 208 -7.58 -2.56 -10.68
N SER A 209 -8.82 -2.15 -10.43
CA SER A 209 -9.81 -1.88 -11.47
C SER A 209 -9.47 -0.63 -12.26
N THR A 210 -9.77 -0.68 -13.56
CA THR A 210 -9.59 0.43 -14.51
C THR A 210 -10.89 1.12 -14.88
N SER A 211 -12.03 0.50 -14.58
CA SER A 211 -13.37 1.03 -14.84
C SER A 211 -14.40 0.33 -13.94
N LEU A 212 -15.64 0.81 -13.94
CA LEU A 212 -16.75 0.15 -13.23
C LEU A 212 -17.07 -1.22 -13.81
N GLU A 213 -16.92 -1.39 -15.13
CA GLU A 213 -17.11 -2.67 -15.82
C GLU A 213 -16.03 -3.67 -15.41
N ASP A 214 -14.76 -3.25 -15.36
CA ASP A 214 -13.65 -4.08 -14.89
C ASP A 214 -13.83 -4.44 -13.41
N LEU A 215 -14.27 -3.51 -12.56
CA LEU A 215 -14.61 -3.79 -11.16
C LEU A 215 -15.67 -4.90 -11.05
N LYS A 216 -16.74 -4.82 -11.85
CA LYS A 216 -17.81 -5.83 -11.89
C LYS A 216 -17.28 -7.19 -12.34
N ALA A 217 -16.47 -7.23 -13.40
CA ALA A 217 -15.87 -8.45 -13.91
C ALA A 217 -14.88 -9.07 -12.89
N ARG A 218 -14.13 -8.24 -12.16
CA ARG A 218 -13.25 -8.70 -11.06
C ARG A 218 -14.06 -9.26 -9.89
N ALA A 219 -15.13 -8.57 -9.49
CA ALA A 219 -16.01 -9.04 -8.44
C ALA A 219 -16.62 -10.41 -8.76
N ALA A 220 -17.09 -10.61 -9.99
CA ALA A 220 -17.73 -11.85 -10.44
C ALA A 220 -16.84 -13.10 -10.20
N ARG A 221 -15.55 -13.01 -10.48
CA ARG A 221 -14.62 -14.16 -10.43
C ARG A 221 -13.94 -14.38 -9.07
N MET A 222 -14.22 -13.58 -8.03
CA MET A 222 -13.70 -13.83 -6.68
C MET A 222 -14.20 -15.17 -6.15
N ILE A 223 -13.28 -16.03 -5.68
CA ILE A 223 -13.61 -17.34 -5.11
C ILE A 223 -14.01 -17.17 -3.64
N VAL A 224 -15.18 -17.68 -3.27
CA VAL A 224 -15.73 -17.58 -1.90
C VAL A 224 -15.70 -18.91 -1.15
N ALA A 225 -15.77 -20.02 -1.86
CA ALA A 225 -15.78 -21.37 -1.29
C ALA A 225 -15.38 -22.41 -2.35
N TYR A 226 -15.34 -23.67 -1.93
CA TYR A 226 -15.29 -24.84 -2.82
C TYR A 226 -16.48 -25.75 -2.52
N ASN A 227 -17.01 -26.40 -3.56
CA ASN A 227 -18.07 -27.40 -3.42
C ASN A 227 -17.48 -28.78 -3.02
N TYR A 228 -18.35 -29.78 -2.75
CA TYR A 228 -17.92 -31.12 -2.38
C TYR A 228 -17.15 -31.85 -3.49
N ASP A 229 -17.23 -31.42 -4.73
CA ASP A 229 -16.46 -31.94 -5.87
C ASP A 229 -15.07 -31.25 -5.98
N GLY A 230 -14.80 -30.25 -5.14
CA GLY A 230 -13.53 -29.48 -5.10
C GLY A 230 -13.48 -28.34 -6.12
N GLU A 231 -14.59 -28.05 -6.80
CA GLU A 231 -14.71 -26.96 -7.75
C GLU A 231 -14.89 -25.60 -7.02
N PRO A 232 -14.33 -24.49 -7.54
CA PRO A 232 -14.49 -23.19 -6.94
C PRO A 232 -15.93 -22.68 -7.08
N VAL A 233 -16.43 -22.02 -6.04
CA VAL A 233 -17.68 -21.25 -6.05
C VAL A 233 -17.31 -19.77 -5.98
N THR A 234 -17.85 -19.00 -6.90
CA THR A 234 -17.51 -17.57 -7.06
C THR A 234 -18.61 -16.64 -6.52
N VAL A 235 -18.30 -15.35 -6.47
CA VAL A 235 -19.29 -14.30 -6.15
C VAL A 235 -20.44 -14.28 -7.18
N ASP A 236 -20.14 -14.62 -8.44
CA ASP A 236 -21.18 -14.70 -9.48
C ASP A 236 -22.12 -15.89 -9.28
N ASP A 237 -21.59 -17.05 -8.88
CA ASP A 237 -22.39 -18.25 -8.60
C ASP A 237 -23.40 -18.04 -7.46
N ILE A 238 -23.07 -17.23 -6.47
CA ILE A 238 -23.99 -16.83 -5.39
C ILE A 238 -24.84 -15.60 -5.74
N HIS A 239 -24.80 -15.13 -6.99
CA HIS A 239 -25.55 -13.99 -7.51
C HIS A 239 -25.31 -12.66 -6.78
N ALA A 240 -24.09 -12.44 -6.21
CA ALA A 240 -23.77 -11.24 -5.46
C ALA A 240 -23.09 -10.14 -6.29
N THR A 241 -22.64 -10.42 -7.51
CA THR A 241 -21.83 -9.52 -8.36
C THR A 241 -22.45 -8.13 -8.53
N GLY A 242 -23.72 -8.06 -8.87
CA GLY A 242 -24.42 -6.79 -9.10
C GLY A 242 -24.51 -5.94 -7.82
N ALA A 243 -24.90 -6.55 -6.70
CA ALA A 243 -25.05 -5.87 -5.41
C ALA A 243 -23.71 -5.37 -4.86
N VAL A 244 -22.66 -6.16 -4.99
CA VAL A 244 -21.27 -5.77 -4.64
C VAL A 244 -20.82 -4.56 -5.45
N THR A 245 -21.02 -4.59 -6.76
CA THR A 245 -20.66 -3.48 -7.66
C THR A 245 -21.45 -2.21 -7.32
N LEU A 246 -22.74 -2.35 -6.98
CA LEU A 246 -23.59 -1.23 -6.58
C LEU A 246 -23.09 -0.57 -5.29
N LEU A 247 -22.66 -1.34 -4.29
CA LEU A 247 -22.07 -0.80 -3.05
C LEU A 247 -20.77 -0.05 -3.31
N LEU A 248 -20.00 -0.44 -4.34
CA LEU A 248 -18.70 0.14 -4.65
C LEU A 248 -18.76 1.26 -5.72
N LYS A 249 -19.95 1.62 -6.23
CA LYS A 249 -20.10 2.57 -7.35
C LYS A 249 -19.51 3.95 -7.12
N ASP A 250 -19.52 4.43 -5.86
CA ASP A 250 -18.93 5.72 -5.50
C ASP A 250 -17.51 5.55 -4.96
N ALA A 251 -17.22 4.42 -4.28
CA ALA A 251 -15.90 4.11 -3.78
C ALA A 251 -14.84 3.93 -4.88
N ILE A 252 -15.23 3.58 -6.11
CA ILE A 252 -14.29 3.43 -7.23
C ILE A 252 -13.73 4.76 -7.74
N LYS A 253 -14.37 5.88 -7.41
CA LYS A 253 -13.96 7.21 -7.84
C LYS A 253 -12.84 7.76 -6.93
N PRO A 254 -11.68 8.19 -7.47
CA PRO A 254 -10.61 8.77 -6.66
C PRO A 254 -11.03 10.04 -5.93
N ASN A 255 -10.50 10.24 -4.74
CA ASN A 255 -10.75 11.42 -3.92
C ASN A 255 -9.67 12.48 -4.16
N LEU A 256 -10.08 13.71 -4.39
CA LEU A 256 -9.21 14.88 -4.51
C LEU A 256 -9.17 15.65 -3.19
N VAL A 257 -7.95 15.95 -2.74
CA VAL A 257 -7.61 16.80 -1.59
C VAL A 257 -6.36 17.63 -1.91
N GLN A 258 -5.70 18.23 -0.92
CA GLN A 258 -4.57 19.12 -1.09
C GLN A 258 -3.49 18.89 -0.03
N THR A 259 -2.25 19.26 -0.35
CA THR A 259 -1.18 19.42 0.65
C THR A 259 -1.34 20.72 1.43
N LEU A 260 -0.51 20.95 2.44
CA LEU A 260 -0.44 22.23 3.15
C LEU A 260 -0.17 23.43 2.20
N ASP A 261 0.58 23.19 1.12
CA ASP A 261 0.90 24.19 0.08
C ASP A 261 -0.11 24.18 -1.07
N HIS A 262 -1.28 23.55 -0.88
CA HIS A 262 -2.37 23.46 -1.85
C HIS A 262 -2.00 22.75 -3.17
N THR A 263 -1.00 21.84 -3.14
CA THR A 263 -0.69 20.94 -4.26
C THR A 263 -1.77 19.85 -4.32
N PRO A 264 -2.29 19.51 -5.51
CA PRO A 264 -3.34 18.49 -5.65
C PRO A 264 -2.88 17.09 -5.25
N VAL A 265 -3.75 16.36 -4.55
CA VAL A 265 -3.50 14.99 -4.10
C VAL A 265 -4.71 14.11 -4.37
N PHE A 266 -4.51 12.96 -5.01
CA PHE A 266 -5.50 11.90 -5.09
C PHE A 266 -5.26 10.86 -3.99
N VAL A 267 -6.25 10.67 -3.12
CA VAL A 267 -6.25 9.64 -2.08
C VAL A 267 -7.26 8.57 -2.44
N HIS A 268 -6.82 7.33 -2.68
CA HIS A 268 -7.74 6.29 -3.14
C HIS A 268 -7.22 4.88 -2.91
N GLY A 269 -7.98 4.07 -2.14
CA GLY A 269 -7.64 2.70 -1.78
C GLY A 269 -6.45 2.61 -0.82
N GLY A 270 -6.38 1.54 -0.02
CA GLY A 270 -5.38 1.41 1.03
C GLY A 270 -4.96 -0.02 1.38
N PRO A 271 -4.64 -0.91 0.40
CA PRO A 271 -4.26 -2.28 0.72
C PRO A 271 -2.91 -2.32 1.44
N PHE A 272 -2.76 -3.24 2.40
CA PHE A 272 -1.49 -3.43 3.11
C PHE A 272 -0.46 -4.15 2.23
N ALA A 273 0.81 -3.71 2.28
CA ALA A 273 1.87 -4.28 1.45
C ALA A 273 2.46 -5.59 1.98
N ASN A 274 2.27 -5.93 3.25
CA ASN A 274 2.73 -7.19 3.83
C ASN A 274 1.76 -8.36 3.67
N ILE A 275 0.54 -8.10 3.17
CA ILE A 275 -0.52 -9.11 2.97
C ILE A 275 -1.29 -8.95 1.65
N ALA A 276 -1.13 -7.83 0.96
CA ALA A 276 -1.71 -7.51 -0.34
C ALA A 276 -0.69 -6.76 -1.19
N HIS A 277 -1.09 -6.13 -2.30
CA HIS A 277 -0.15 -5.47 -3.21
C HIS A 277 0.36 -4.10 -2.71
N GLY A 278 -0.27 -3.50 -1.70
CA GLY A 278 0.28 -2.36 -0.96
C GLY A 278 0.39 -1.03 -1.70
N CYS A 279 -0.40 -0.83 -2.74
CA CYS A 279 -0.37 0.37 -3.57
C CYS A 279 -1.76 1.01 -3.65
N ASN A 280 -1.83 2.32 -3.82
CA ASN A 280 -3.07 3.01 -4.14
C ASN A 280 -3.67 2.53 -5.48
N SER A 281 -4.84 3.03 -5.84
CA SER A 281 -5.55 2.54 -7.02
C SER A 281 -4.84 2.86 -8.35
N VAL A 282 -5.08 2.02 -9.33
CA VAL A 282 -4.69 2.25 -10.74
C VAL A 282 -5.34 3.53 -11.26
N MET A 283 -6.63 3.72 -10.93
CA MET A 283 -7.38 4.91 -11.39
C MET A 283 -6.76 6.21 -10.88
N ALA A 284 -6.42 6.30 -9.59
CA ALA A 284 -5.79 7.50 -9.03
C ALA A 284 -4.40 7.75 -9.64
N THR A 285 -3.58 6.71 -9.83
CA THR A 285 -2.26 6.85 -10.44
C THR A 285 -2.35 7.30 -11.90
N LYS A 286 -3.23 6.66 -12.71
CA LYS A 286 -3.44 7.07 -14.10
C LYS A 286 -3.98 8.50 -14.21
N LEU A 287 -4.95 8.86 -13.35
CA LEU A 287 -5.52 10.19 -13.32
C LEU A 287 -4.44 11.25 -12.99
N ALA A 288 -3.56 10.98 -12.02
CA ALA A 288 -2.43 11.86 -11.72
C ALA A 288 -1.49 12.04 -12.91
N MET A 289 -1.20 10.97 -13.66
CA MET A 289 -0.39 11.02 -14.88
C MET A 289 -1.08 11.82 -16.01
N LYS A 290 -2.40 11.70 -16.15
CA LYS A 290 -3.17 12.39 -17.21
C LYS A 290 -3.38 13.88 -16.95
N LEU A 291 -3.31 14.31 -15.69
CA LEU A 291 -3.58 15.69 -15.28
C LEU A 291 -2.32 16.46 -14.84
N GLY A 292 -1.23 15.81 -14.56
CA GLY A 292 0.04 16.40 -14.12
C GLY A 292 1.20 16.08 -15.05
N ASP A 293 2.26 16.90 -14.99
CA ASP A 293 3.52 16.61 -15.67
C ASP A 293 4.33 15.55 -14.89
N TYR A 294 4.11 15.48 -13.58
CA TYR A 294 4.76 14.55 -12.66
C TYR A 294 3.72 13.93 -11.72
N ALA A 295 3.51 12.64 -11.87
CA ALA A 295 2.69 11.83 -10.95
C ALA A 295 3.61 11.14 -9.94
N ILE A 296 3.41 11.42 -8.64
CA ILE A 296 4.23 10.86 -7.57
C ILE A 296 3.36 9.91 -6.76
N THR A 297 3.80 8.67 -6.61
CA THR A 297 3.07 7.65 -5.86
C THR A 297 3.98 6.90 -4.90
N GLU A 298 3.40 6.19 -3.95
CA GLU A 298 4.15 5.35 -3.01
C GLU A 298 3.76 3.88 -3.06
N ALA A 299 4.66 3.03 -2.60
CA ALA A 299 4.39 1.64 -2.28
C ALA A 299 4.70 1.35 -0.81
N GLY A 300 3.89 0.50 -0.16
CA GLY A 300 3.97 0.26 1.28
C GLY A 300 5.26 -0.47 1.70
N PHE A 301 5.78 -0.12 2.86
CA PHE A 301 6.99 -0.69 3.46
C PHE A 301 8.26 -0.51 2.60
N GLY A 302 9.15 -1.51 2.61
CA GLY A 302 10.40 -1.48 1.86
C GLY A 302 10.24 -1.84 0.38
N ALA A 303 11.30 -1.58 -0.40
CA ALA A 303 11.29 -1.88 -1.84
C ALA A 303 11.22 -3.38 -2.13
N ASP A 304 11.59 -4.22 -1.18
CA ASP A 304 11.45 -5.68 -1.25
C ASP A 304 9.99 -6.16 -1.18
N LEU A 305 9.07 -5.36 -0.65
CA LEU A 305 7.65 -5.68 -0.56
C LEU A 305 6.80 -4.79 -1.46
N GLY A 306 6.68 -3.50 -1.12
CA GLY A 306 5.77 -2.61 -1.80
C GLY A 306 6.20 -2.30 -3.22
N ALA A 307 7.47 -1.93 -3.45
CA ALA A 307 7.94 -1.60 -4.80
C ALA A 307 7.95 -2.83 -5.71
N GLU A 308 8.36 -4.01 -5.23
CA GLU A 308 8.27 -5.26 -6.00
C GLU A 308 6.83 -5.48 -6.49
N LYS A 309 5.83 -5.38 -5.61
CA LYS A 309 4.42 -5.58 -5.97
C LYS A 309 3.85 -4.47 -6.85
N PHE A 310 4.29 -3.24 -6.64
CA PHE A 310 3.96 -2.14 -7.54
C PHE A 310 4.43 -2.45 -8.97
N LEU A 311 5.66 -2.93 -9.10
CA LEU A 311 6.28 -3.24 -10.38
C LEU A 311 5.75 -4.55 -10.99
N ASP A 312 5.78 -5.67 -10.25
CA ASP A 312 5.40 -6.97 -10.80
C ASP A 312 3.88 -7.23 -10.86
N ILE A 313 3.06 -6.48 -10.10
CA ILE A 313 1.60 -6.66 -10.09
C ILE A 313 0.90 -5.44 -10.70
N LYS A 314 0.98 -4.26 -10.05
CA LYS A 314 0.20 -3.08 -10.43
C LYS A 314 0.61 -2.55 -11.81
N CYS A 315 1.90 -2.30 -12.03
CA CYS A 315 2.40 -1.78 -13.31
C CYS A 315 2.11 -2.76 -14.45
N ARG A 316 2.33 -4.04 -14.21
CA ARG A 316 2.06 -5.10 -15.19
C ARG A 316 0.56 -5.14 -15.59
N GLN A 317 -0.35 -5.15 -14.62
CA GLN A 317 -1.80 -5.23 -14.89
C GLN A 317 -2.36 -3.94 -15.51
N ALA A 318 -1.80 -2.80 -15.16
CA ALA A 318 -2.30 -1.49 -15.58
C ALA A 318 -1.59 -0.90 -16.80
N GLY A 319 -0.52 -1.53 -17.29
CA GLY A 319 0.30 -1.01 -18.38
C GLY A 319 1.04 0.28 -17.98
N LEU A 320 1.48 0.39 -16.72
CA LEU A 320 2.23 1.55 -16.21
C LEU A 320 3.73 1.33 -16.40
N ASN A 321 4.43 2.39 -16.81
CA ASN A 321 5.88 2.40 -16.96
C ASN A 321 6.46 3.51 -16.08
N PRO A 322 7.00 3.21 -14.88
CA PRO A 322 7.63 4.20 -14.04
C PRO A 322 8.89 4.79 -14.68
N ASP A 323 9.12 6.10 -14.49
CA ASP A 323 10.28 6.81 -15.04
C ASP A 323 11.46 6.84 -14.08
N ALA A 324 11.21 6.93 -12.77
CA ALA A 324 12.25 6.92 -11.74
C ALA A 324 11.72 6.43 -10.38
N VAL A 325 12.63 6.08 -9.49
CA VAL A 325 12.34 5.65 -8.12
C VAL A 325 13.12 6.48 -7.11
N VAL A 326 12.44 6.96 -6.07
CA VAL A 326 13.04 7.57 -4.88
C VAL A 326 13.06 6.53 -3.77
N ILE A 327 14.25 6.19 -3.28
CA ILE A 327 14.44 5.24 -2.16
C ILE A 327 14.69 6.05 -0.89
N VAL A 328 13.75 6.06 0.03
CA VAL A 328 13.89 6.74 1.32
C VAL A 328 14.72 5.87 2.27
N ALA A 329 15.74 6.46 2.83
CA ALA A 329 16.57 5.87 3.87
C ALA A 329 16.64 6.80 5.09
N THR A 330 16.83 6.22 6.28
CA THR A 330 17.07 6.98 7.51
C THR A 330 18.31 6.46 8.21
N VAL A 331 19.05 7.35 8.86
CA VAL A 331 20.19 6.99 9.72
C VAL A 331 19.75 5.99 10.79
N ARG A 332 18.57 6.20 11.39
CA ARG A 332 17.99 5.31 12.41
C ARG A 332 17.78 3.89 11.91
N ALA A 333 17.15 3.72 10.74
CA ALA A 333 16.92 2.39 10.18
C ALA A 333 18.22 1.68 9.86
N LEU A 334 19.18 2.37 9.26
CA LEU A 334 20.47 1.78 8.94
C LEU A 334 21.28 1.41 10.20
N LYS A 335 21.27 2.23 11.26
CA LYS A 335 21.85 1.85 12.56
C LYS A 335 21.17 0.62 13.15
N MET A 336 19.84 0.52 13.08
CA MET A 336 19.11 -0.68 13.52
C MET A 336 19.51 -1.91 12.71
N HIS A 337 19.61 -1.79 11.40
CA HIS A 337 20.10 -2.85 10.51
C HIS A 337 21.58 -3.20 10.76
N GLY A 338 22.35 -2.28 11.32
CA GLY A 338 23.71 -2.51 11.81
C GLY A 338 23.80 -3.12 13.21
N GLY A 339 22.65 -3.39 13.85
CA GLY A 339 22.55 -4.08 15.13
C GLY A 339 22.35 -3.20 16.36
N VAL A 340 22.10 -1.90 16.20
CA VAL A 340 21.80 -0.98 17.33
C VAL A 340 20.39 -1.23 17.86
N ASN A 341 20.26 -1.25 19.19
CA ASN A 341 18.98 -1.40 19.86
C ASN A 341 18.06 -0.19 19.57
N LYS A 342 16.76 -0.44 19.41
CA LYS A 342 15.73 0.58 19.12
C LYS A 342 15.75 1.78 20.08
N LYS A 343 16.15 1.59 21.34
CA LYS A 343 16.22 2.64 22.36
C LYS A 343 17.43 3.57 22.22
N GLU A 344 18.43 3.16 21.45
CA GLU A 344 19.73 3.83 21.31
C GLU A 344 19.93 4.46 19.92
N LEU A 345 18.91 4.40 19.04
CA LEU A 345 18.99 4.90 17.67
C LEU A 345 19.23 6.43 17.56
N GLY A 346 18.97 7.18 18.62
CA GLY A 346 19.25 8.63 18.70
C GLY A 346 20.69 8.96 19.01
N THR A 347 21.55 7.99 19.36
CA THR A 347 22.97 8.20 19.66
C THR A 347 23.82 7.94 18.42
N GLU A 348 24.84 8.79 18.17
CA GLU A 348 25.76 8.62 17.05
C GLU A 348 26.43 7.24 17.07
N ASN A 349 26.41 6.56 15.91
CA ASN A 349 27.10 5.28 15.75
C ASN A 349 27.50 5.02 14.29
N LEU A 350 28.67 5.52 13.90
CA LEU A 350 29.18 5.41 12.54
C LEU A 350 29.47 3.96 12.12
N GLU A 351 29.95 3.12 13.06
CA GLU A 351 30.26 1.72 12.75
C GLU A 351 28.99 0.89 12.46
N ALA A 352 27.95 1.11 13.26
CA ALA A 352 26.66 0.47 12.99
C ALA A 352 26.05 0.97 11.66
N LEU A 353 26.19 2.26 11.35
CA LEU A 353 25.72 2.83 10.09
C LEU A 353 26.43 2.17 8.90
N LYS A 354 27.75 2.03 8.94
CA LYS A 354 28.53 1.30 7.92
C LYS A 354 28.08 -0.15 7.76
N LYS A 355 27.84 -0.84 8.87
CA LYS A 355 27.36 -2.23 8.84
C LYS A 355 25.96 -2.35 8.25
N GLY A 356 25.08 -1.39 8.54
CA GLY A 356 23.68 -1.39 8.08
C GLY A 356 23.49 -0.99 6.62
N ILE A 357 24.48 -0.37 5.97
CA ILE A 357 24.38 0.09 4.57
C ILE A 357 24.02 -1.05 3.59
N GLY A 358 24.37 -2.29 3.92
CA GLY A 358 24.04 -3.46 3.10
C GLY A 358 22.55 -3.59 2.80
N ASN A 359 21.68 -3.13 3.72
CA ASN A 359 20.24 -3.10 3.50
C ASN A 359 19.87 -2.11 2.38
N LEU A 360 20.37 -0.87 2.44
CA LEU A 360 20.16 0.12 1.38
C LEU A 360 20.75 -0.35 0.04
N THR A 361 21.95 -0.91 0.04
CA THR A 361 22.61 -1.45 -1.15
C THR A 361 21.72 -2.48 -1.84
N LYS A 362 21.12 -3.41 -1.08
CA LYS A 362 20.22 -4.43 -1.64
C LYS A 362 18.97 -3.81 -2.27
N HIS A 363 18.39 -2.79 -1.65
CA HIS A 363 17.22 -2.10 -2.20
C HIS A 363 17.56 -1.32 -3.49
N ILE A 364 18.74 -0.69 -3.57
CA ILE A 364 19.23 -0.05 -4.80
C ILE A 364 19.40 -1.09 -5.92
N GLU A 365 20.06 -2.22 -5.60
CA GLU A 365 20.21 -3.33 -6.55
C GLU A 365 18.86 -3.85 -7.05
N ASN A 366 17.88 -4.00 -6.16
CA ASN A 366 16.53 -4.46 -6.50
C ASN A 366 15.87 -3.53 -7.53
N ILE A 367 15.91 -2.22 -7.31
CA ILE A 367 15.32 -1.25 -8.25
C ILE A 367 16.05 -1.29 -9.61
N LYS A 368 17.39 -1.38 -9.60
CA LYS A 368 18.18 -1.51 -10.83
C LYS A 368 17.85 -2.78 -11.63
N LYS A 369 17.47 -3.89 -10.97
CA LYS A 369 17.02 -5.12 -11.65
C LYS A 369 15.73 -4.94 -12.45
N PHE A 370 14.86 -4.03 -12.04
CA PHE A 370 13.68 -3.64 -12.82
C PHE A 370 13.99 -2.67 -13.97
N GLY A 371 15.25 -2.31 -14.18
CA GLY A 371 15.66 -1.37 -15.23
C GLY A 371 15.36 0.09 -14.96
N LEU A 372 15.16 0.46 -13.69
CA LEU A 372 14.72 1.79 -13.28
C LEU A 372 15.88 2.63 -12.73
N PRO A 373 16.01 3.90 -13.15
CA PRO A 373 16.89 4.84 -12.48
C PRO A 373 16.35 5.19 -11.09
N CYS A 374 17.25 5.39 -10.13
CA CYS A 374 16.85 5.75 -8.77
C CYS A 374 17.75 6.83 -8.15
N ILE A 375 17.19 7.47 -7.12
CA ILE A 375 17.84 8.42 -6.21
C ILE A 375 17.55 8.01 -4.78
N VAL A 376 18.52 8.19 -3.88
CA VAL A 376 18.33 8.00 -2.43
C VAL A 376 17.94 9.33 -1.79
N ALA A 377 16.83 9.34 -1.05
CA ALA A 377 16.44 10.45 -0.19
C ALA A 377 16.74 10.09 1.27
N ILE A 378 17.68 10.77 1.87
CA ILE A 378 17.99 10.63 3.30
C ILE A 378 17.00 11.49 4.07
N ASN A 379 15.99 10.87 4.67
CA ASN A 379 15.03 11.57 5.52
C ASN A 379 15.69 11.87 6.86
N ALA A 380 16.18 13.11 7.02
CA ALA A 380 16.96 13.54 8.16
C ALA A 380 16.08 13.85 9.38
N PHE A 381 16.50 13.41 10.55
CA PHE A 381 15.89 13.70 11.83
C PHE A 381 16.78 14.64 12.67
N PRO A 382 16.21 15.44 13.58
CA PRO A 382 16.98 16.35 14.44
C PRO A 382 18.06 15.68 15.32
N THR A 383 17.98 14.36 15.47
CA THR A 383 18.97 13.57 16.24
C THR A 383 20.10 13.02 15.38
N ASP A 384 20.03 13.14 14.07
CA ASP A 384 21.07 12.65 13.17
C ASP A 384 22.24 13.65 13.20
N THR A 385 23.47 13.13 13.32
CA THR A 385 24.66 13.99 13.37
C THR A 385 25.18 14.31 11.97
N GLU A 386 25.90 15.42 11.83
CA GLU A 386 26.55 15.78 10.57
C GLU A 386 27.51 14.68 10.08
N ALA A 387 28.19 14.00 11.02
CA ALA A 387 29.09 12.90 10.69
C ALA A 387 28.34 11.69 10.12
N GLU A 388 27.18 11.35 10.67
CA GLU A 388 26.33 10.26 10.17
C GLU A 388 25.76 10.58 8.78
N LEU A 389 25.23 11.80 8.59
CA LEU A 389 24.67 12.24 7.30
C LEU A 389 25.77 12.28 6.22
N LYS A 390 26.95 12.81 6.56
CA LYS A 390 28.09 12.84 5.63
C LYS A 390 28.57 11.45 5.26
N LEU A 391 28.68 10.54 6.22
CA LEU A 391 29.07 9.15 5.97
C LEU A 391 28.11 8.48 5.01
N LEU A 392 26.80 8.66 5.21
CA LEU A 392 25.77 8.04 4.36
C LEU A 392 25.81 8.64 2.94
N ASP A 393 26.00 9.94 2.80
CA ASP A 393 26.20 10.61 1.51
C ASP A 393 27.41 10.05 0.76
N ASP A 394 28.58 9.94 1.45
CA ASP A 394 29.80 9.40 0.88
C ASP A 394 29.61 7.93 0.41
N MET A 395 28.96 7.09 1.23
CA MET A 395 28.68 5.69 0.88
C MET A 395 27.71 5.55 -0.30
N CYS A 396 26.70 6.42 -0.43
CA CYS A 396 25.82 6.43 -1.60
C CYS A 396 26.56 6.81 -2.88
N LYS A 397 27.51 7.75 -2.81
CA LYS A 397 28.39 8.11 -3.94
C LYS A 397 29.27 6.93 -4.38
N GLU A 398 29.80 6.14 -3.43
CA GLU A 398 30.55 4.91 -3.75
C GLU A 398 29.68 3.86 -4.47
N LEU A 399 28.38 3.82 -4.18
CA LEU A 399 27.42 2.94 -4.86
C LEU A 399 26.96 3.46 -6.24
N ASN A 400 27.51 4.59 -6.71
CA ASN A 400 27.10 5.25 -7.96
C ASN A 400 25.58 5.50 -8.02
N VAL A 401 25.03 6.04 -6.93
CA VAL A 401 23.63 6.47 -6.86
C VAL A 401 23.57 7.91 -6.39
N GLU A 402 22.72 8.70 -7.03
CA GLU A 402 22.43 10.06 -6.60
C GLU A 402 21.78 10.04 -5.22
N VAL A 403 22.13 11.03 -4.39
CA VAL A 403 21.63 11.14 -3.02
C VAL A 403 21.27 12.59 -2.70
N SER A 404 20.22 12.77 -1.90
CA SER A 404 19.79 14.07 -1.39
C SER A 404 19.37 13.94 0.07
N ILE A 405 19.78 14.90 0.90
CA ILE A 405 19.27 15.05 2.27
C ILE A 405 17.92 15.74 2.19
N SER A 406 16.90 15.12 2.76
CA SER A 406 15.53 15.61 2.77
C SER A 406 15.14 16.11 4.17
N GLU A 407 14.77 17.37 4.26
CA GLU A 407 14.29 18.02 5.49
C GLU A 407 12.81 18.41 5.38
N VAL A 408 12.06 17.72 4.54
CA VAL A 408 10.66 18.09 4.22
C VAL A 408 9.73 18.03 5.44
N TRP A 409 10.02 17.19 6.43
CA TRP A 409 9.26 17.19 7.68
C TRP A 409 9.31 18.55 8.39
N ALA A 410 10.48 19.14 8.47
CA ALA A 410 10.71 20.40 9.18
C ALA A 410 10.41 21.65 8.33
N LYS A 411 10.59 21.57 7.00
CA LYS A 411 10.59 22.73 6.08
C LYS A 411 9.57 22.62 4.94
N GLY A 412 8.76 21.56 4.90
CA GLY A 412 7.84 21.36 3.78
C GLY A 412 8.57 21.24 2.44
N GLY A 413 8.00 21.81 1.38
CA GLY A 413 8.59 21.77 0.04
C GLY A 413 10.01 22.34 -0.05
N GLU A 414 10.33 23.40 0.71
CA GLU A 414 11.68 23.99 0.73
C GLU A 414 12.76 22.96 1.10
N GLY A 415 12.44 22.07 2.08
CA GLY A 415 13.33 20.99 2.48
C GLY A 415 13.54 19.87 1.45
N GLY A 416 12.79 19.91 0.35
CA GLY A 416 12.82 18.94 -0.75
C GLY A 416 13.41 19.47 -2.06
N ILE A 417 13.82 20.73 -2.13
CA ILE A 417 14.26 21.38 -3.39
C ILE A 417 15.47 20.68 -4.02
N ASP A 418 16.48 20.29 -3.21
CA ASP A 418 17.65 19.57 -3.73
C ASP A 418 17.25 18.20 -4.30
N LEU A 419 16.39 17.46 -3.60
CA LEU A 419 15.84 16.20 -4.07
C LEU A 419 15.07 16.37 -5.39
N ALA A 420 14.23 17.39 -5.49
CA ALA A 420 13.45 17.68 -6.68
C ALA A 420 14.36 18.01 -7.88
N ASN A 421 15.37 18.87 -7.71
CA ASN A 421 16.30 19.23 -8.78
C ASN A 421 17.12 18.03 -9.27
N LYS A 422 17.62 17.19 -8.37
CA LYS A 422 18.35 15.97 -8.73
C LYS A 422 17.45 14.95 -9.44
N LEU A 423 16.22 14.80 -8.97
CA LEU A 423 15.23 13.94 -9.62
C LEU A 423 14.90 14.43 -11.04
N LEU A 424 14.67 15.74 -11.23
CA LEU A 424 14.44 16.32 -12.55
C LEU A 424 15.62 16.05 -13.49
N ASN A 425 16.86 16.23 -13.02
CA ASN A 425 18.04 15.89 -13.80
C ASN A 425 18.11 14.40 -14.19
N ILE A 426 17.72 13.49 -13.29
CA ILE A 426 17.63 12.05 -13.59
C ILE A 426 16.59 11.80 -14.68
N LEU A 427 15.41 12.39 -14.58
CA LEU A 427 14.33 12.25 -15.56
C LEU A 427 14.69 12.79 -16.95
N ASP A 428 15.55 13.81 -17.01
CA ASP A 428 16.02 14.41 -18.27
C ASP A 428 17.21 13.66 -18.89
N THR A 429 18.02 12.97 -18.08
CA THR A 429 19.31 12.39 -18.51
C THR A 429 19.36 10.87 -18.53
N LYS A 430 18.43 10.20 -17.86
CA LYS A 430 18.39 8.73 -17.78
C LYS A 430 17.06 8.21 -18.31
N GLU A 431 17.12 7.16 -19.12
CA GLU A 431 15.94 6.48 -19.63
C GLU A 431 15.55 5.31 -18.72
N SER A 432 14.24 5.12 -18.54
CA SER A 432 13.67 3.96 -17.86
C SER A 432 13.60 2.78 -18.85
N HIS A 433 14.11 1.64 -18.44
CA HIS A 433 14.01 0.36 -19.16
C HIS A 433 13.21 -0.64 -18.31
N TYR A 434 12.11 -0.15 -17.72
CA TYR A 434 11.29 -0.95 -16.82
C TYR A 434 10.86 -2.29 -17.45
N ALA A 435 11.12 -3.37 -16.73
CA ALA A 435 10.62 -4.71 -17.03
C ALA A 435 10.34 -5.47 -15.70
N PRO A 436 9.25 -6.26 -15.64
CA PRO A 436 9.03 -7.19 -14.54
C PRO A 436 10.15 -8.24 -14.43
N ILE A 437 10.41 -8.73 -13.20
CA ILE A 437 11.54 -9.67 -12.97
C ILE A 437 11.25 -11.12 -13.38
N TYR A 438 10.02 -11.47 -13.67
CA TYR A 438 9.63 -12.81 -14.12
C TYR A 438 8.53 -12.74 -15.18
N SER A 439 8.43 -13.78 -16.02
CA SER A 439 7.34 -13.95 -17.00
C SER A 439 6.15 -14.66 -16.34
N LEU A 440 4.91 -14.36 -16.81
CA LEU A 440 3.68 -14.95 -16.24
C LEU A 440 3.49 -16.43 -16.63
N ASP A 441 4.10 -16.89 -17.71
CA ASP A 441 4.08 -18.29 -18.15
C ASP A 441 5.00 -19.23 -17.35
N MET A 442 5.85 -18.67 -16.47
CA MET A 442 6.65 -19.47 -15.55
C MET A 442 5.75 -20.23 -14.56
N PRO A 443 6.15 -21.45 -14.10
CA PRO A 443 5.47 -22.15 -13.00
C PRO A 443 5.35 -21.30 -11.73
N ILE A 444 4.31 -21.51 -10.96
CA ILE A 444 4.03 -20.75 -9.71
C ILE A 444 5.24 -20.78 -8.76
N ASP A 445 5.82 -21.94 -8.53
CA ASP A 445 6.99 -22.15 -7.65
C ASP A 445 8.25 -21.43 -8.18
N GLU A 446 8.47 -21.43 -9.49
CA GLU A 446 9.61 -20.71 -10.10
C GLU A 446 9.44 -19.17 -10.00
N LYS A 447 8.22 -18.63 -10.14
CA LYS A 447 7.94 -17.21 -9.88
C LYS A 447 8.27 -16.83 -8.43
N ILE A 448 7.80 -17.62 -7.46
CA ILE A 448 8.08 -17.42 -6.03
C ILE A 448 9.59 -17.47 -5.78
N LYS A 449 10.28 -18.45 -6.36
CA LYS A 449 11.72 -18.62 -6.24
C LYS A 449 12.50 -17.45 -6.86
N THR A 450 12.04 -16.93 -7.98
CA THR A 450 12.64 -15.74 -8.62
C THR A 450 12.55 -14.54 -7.68
N ILE A 451 11.37 -14.24 -7.12
CA ILE A 451 11.21 -13.16 -6.14
C ILE A 451 12.15 -13.36 -4.94
N ALA A 452 12.16 -14.56 -4.36
CA ALA A 452 12.95 -14.86 -3.18
C ALA A 452 14.46 -14.68 -3.42
N LYS A 453 14.97 -15.16 -4.55
CA LYS A 453 16.40 -15.06 -4.90
C LYS A 453 16.77 -13.65 -5.34
N GLU A 454 16.03 -13.10 -6.29
CA GLU A 454 16.40 -11.83 -6.91
C GLU A 454 16.17 -10.63 -5.99
N ILE A 455 15.03 -10.60 -5.29
CA ILE A 455 14.64 -9.45 -4.46
C ILE A 455 15.09 -9.63 -3.00
N TYR A 456 14.89 -10.80 -2.40
CA TYR A 456 15.22 -10.98 -0.98
C TYR A 456 16.68 -11.41 -0.78
N GLY A 457 17.31 -12.03 -1.77
CA GLY A 457 18.67 -12.58 -1.66
C GLY A 457 18.70 -13.94 -0.95
N ALA A 458 17.60 -14.69 -0.96
CA ALA A 458 17.52 -16.04 -0.42
C ALA A 458 18.26 -17.04 -1.30
N ASP A 459 18.82 -18.08 -0.69
CA ASP A 459 19.46 -19.19 -1.42
C ASP A 459 18.43 -20.06 -2.13
N ASP A 460 17.25 -20.28 -1.48
CA ASP A 460 16.20 -21.14 -2.00
C ASP A 460 14.85 -20.89 -1.30
N VAL A 461 13.80 -21.59 -1.77
CA VAL A 461 12.46 -21.58 -1.19
C VAL A 461 12.07 -22.98 -0.71
N VAL A 462 11.48 -23.06 0.46
CA VAL A 462 10.92 -24.28 1.03
C VAL A 462 9.40 -24.19 1.04
N TYR A 463 8.72 -25.23 0.59
CA TYR A 463 7.26 -25.31 0.60
C TYR A 463 6.78 -26.31 1.64
N THR A 464 5.83 -25.91 2.49
CA THR A 464 5.11 -26.88 3.33
C THR A 464 4.28 -27.81 2.44
N LYS A 465 3.91 -28.98 2.96
CA LYS A 465 3.03 -29.91 2.23
C LYS A 465 1.73 -29.23 1.78
N LYS A 466 1.17 -28.35 2.62
CA LYS A 466 -0.03 -27.56 2.31
C LYS A 466 0.19 -26.65 1.10
N ALA A 467 1.27 -25.87 1.12
CA ALA A 467 1.63 -24.96 0.03
C ALA A 467 1.89 -25.71 -1.28
N ALA A 468 2.68 -26.80 -1.23
CA ALA A 468 2.97 -27.63 -2.41
C ALA A 468 1.71 -28.24 -3.04
N ASN A 469 0.75 -28.70 -2.23
CA ASN A 469 -0.53 -29.21 -2.73
C ASN A 469 -1.36 -28.11 -3.37
N LYS A 470 -1.37 -26.90 -2.82
CA LYS A 470 -2.08 -25.74 -3.40
C LYS A 470 -1.45 -25.25 -4.69
N ILE A 471 -0.13 -25.27 -4.84
CA ILE A 471 0.54 -24.99 -6.12
C ILE A 471 0.00 -25.93 -7.20
N LYS A 472 -0.03 -27.24 -6.94
CA LYS A 472 -0.57 -28.22 -7.89
C LYS A 472 -2.05 -27.96 -8.20
N LYS A 473 -2.87 -27.69 -7.17
CA LYS A 473 -4.30 -27.39 -7.33
C LYS A 473 -4.53 -26.16 -8.20
N PHE A 474 -3.86 -25.06 -7.91
CA PHE A 474 -4.04 -23.79 -8.64
C PHE A 474 -3.52 -23.87 -10.07
N THR A 475 -2.41 -24.59 -10.31
CA THR A 475 -1.95 -24.89 -11.67
C THR A 475 -3.00 -25.66 -12.46
N ALA A 476 -3.59 -26.71 -11.87
CA ALA A 476 -4.65 -27.50 -12.50
C ALA A 476 -5.94 -26.68 -12.77
N GLN A 477 -6.22 -25.68 -11.95
CA GLN A 477 -7.35 -24.74 -12.10
C GLN A 477 -7.09 -23.60 -13.11
N GLY A 478 -5.95 -23.59 -13.80
CA GLY A 478 -5.61 -22.56 -14.78
C GLY A 478 -5.18 -21.22 -14.16
N LEU A 479 -4.79 -21.20 -12.87
CA LEU A 479 -4.33 -19.99 -12.18
C LEU A 479 -2.79 -19.85 -12.24
N GLY A 480 -2.12 -20.66 -13.07
CA GLY A 480 -0.68 -20.68 -13.22
C GLY A 480 -0.09 -19.36 -13.73
N ASP A 481 -0.81 -18.64 -14.57
CA ASP A 481 -0.36 -17.39 -15.19
C ASP A 481 -0.56 -16.13 -14.33
N LEU A 482 -1.10 -16.28 -13.11
CA LEU A 482 -1.26 -15.15 -12.20
C LEU A 482 0.09 -14.73 -11.60
N PRO A 483 0.34 -13.42 -11.42
CA PRO A 483 1.50 -12.93 -10.69
C PRO A 483 1.43 -13.31 -9.21
N ILE A 484 2.57 -13.22 -8.52
CA ILE A 484 2.73 -13.62 -7.13
C ILE A 484 2.80 -12.39 -6.22
N CYS A 485 2.02 -12.42 -5.14
CA CYS A 485 2.09 -11.47 -4.04
C CYS A 485 2.63 -12.18 -2.81
N VAL A 486 3.92 -12.04 -2.51
CA VAL A 486 4.49 -12.65 -1.30
C VAL A 486 4.09 -11.84 -0.07
N ALA A 487 3.43 -12.51 0.88
CA ALA A 487 3.09 -11.95 2.19
C ALA A 487 4.14 -12.40 3.20
N LYS A 488 4.96 -11.46 3.69
CA LYS A 488 6.04 -11.71 4.66
C LYS A 488 6.20 -10.54 5.62
N THR A 489 7.09 -10.69 6.60
CA THR A 489 7.47 -9.58 7.49
C THR A 489 8.05 -8.40 6.71
N GLN A 490 7.73 -7.20 7.13
CA GLN A 490 8.28 -5.95 6.56
C GLN A 490 9.64 -5.55 7.13
N TYR A 491 10.09 -6.19 8.21
CA TYR A 491 11.27 -5.75 8.97
C TYR A 491 12.59 -6.38 8.50
N SER A 492 12.54 -7.32 7.59
CA SER A 492 13.70 -8.02 7.06
C SER A 492 13.54 -8.33 5.59
N LEU A 493 14.63 -8.47 4.87
CA LEU A 493 14.65 -9.10 3.53
C LEU A 493 14.25 -10.58 3.59
N SER A 494 14.53 -11.26 4.72
CA SER A 494 14.10 -12.64 5.00
C SER A 494 12.62 -12.69 5.45
N ASP A 495 12.09 -13.90 5.62
CA ASP A 495 10.82 -14.18 6.31
C ASP A 495 10.96 -14.26 7.84
N ASP A 496 12.19 -14.14 8.36
CA ASP A 496 12.50 -13.99 9.79
C ASP A 496 12.78 -12.51 10.11
N ALA A 497 11.91 -11.88 10.89
CA ALA A 497 12.02 -10.48 11.28
C ALA A 497 13.26 -10.15 12.14
N THR A 498 13.96 -11.15 12.67
CA THR A 498 15.17 -10.98 13.48
C THR A 498 16.45 -10.88 12.65
N LEU A 499 16.42 -11.31 11.39
CA LEU A 499 17.54 -11.23 10.46
C LEU A 499 17.62 -9.84 9.83
N LEU A 500 18.33 -8.93 10.49
CA LEU A 500 18.46 -7.53 10.07
C LEU A 500 19.57 -7.33 9.03
N GLY A 501 19.60 -6.16 8.41
CA GLY A 501 20.63 -5.78 7.44
C GLY A 501 20.42 -6.44 6.08
N ARG A 502 21.45 -7.11 5.60
CA ARG A 502 21.43 -7.91 4.36
C ARG A 502 21.77 -9.36 4.72
N PRO A 503 20.78 -10.16 5.14
CA PRO A 503 21.01 -11.56 5.50
C PRO A 503 21.43 -12.38 4.27
N GLU A 504 22.27 -13.38 4.51
CA GLU A 504 22.77 -14.35 3.53
C GLU A 504 22.58 -15.77 4.04
N GLY A 505 22.58 -16.77 3.16
CA GLY A 505 22.51 -18.19 3.55
C GLY A 505 21.14 -18.63 4.09
N PHE A 506 20.06 -17.88 3.82
CA PHE A 506 18.73 -18.22 4.31
C PHE A 506 17.81 -18.77 3.21
N LYS A 507 16.77 -19.46 3.63
CA LYS A 507 15.69 -19.94 2.76
C LYS A 507 14.38 -19.33 3.20
N VAL A 508 13.53 -18.97 2.22
CA VAL A 508 12.17 -18.50 2.48
C VAL A 508 11.23 -19.69 2.57
N THR A 509 10.38 -19.74 3.60
CA THR A 509 9.39 -20.81 3.76
C THR A 509 8.01 -20.33 3.38
N ILE A 510 7.40 -20.95 2.37
CA ILE A 510 6.01 -20.69 1.98
C ILE A 510 5.09 -21.69 2.69
N ASN A 511 4.23 -21.16 3.55
CA ASN A 511 3.34 -21.94 4.42
C ASN A 511 2.00 -22.25 3.74
N ASP A 512 1.51 -21.33 2.92
CA ASP A 512 0.19 -21.42 2.28
C ASP A 512 0.14 -20.55 1.00
N LEU A 513 -0.86 -20.82 0.14
CA LEU A 513 -1.23 -19.97 -0.98
C LEU A 513 -2.72 -19.64 -0.91
N ILE A 514 -3.08 -18.42 -1.30
CA ILE A 514 -4.47 -17.93 -1.36
C ILE A 514 -4.71 -17.39 -2.78
N PRO A 515 -5.76 -17.84 -3.48
CA PRO A 515 -6.10 -17.29 -4.79
C PRO A 515 -6.94 -16.02 -4.62
N ASN A 516 -6.40 -14.88 -5.05
CA ASN A 516 -7.13 -13.63 -5.18
C ASN A 516 -7.46 -13.43 -6.67
N THR A 517 -8.41 -14.21 -7.16
CA THR A 517 -8.75 -14.29 -8.59
C THR A 517 -9.40 -13.03 -9.14
N GLY A 518 -10.15 -12.30 -8.33
CA GLY A 518 -10.69 -11.00 -8.66
C GLY A 518 -9.58 -9.95 -8.80
N SER A 519 -8.67 -9.90 -7.84
CA SER A 519 -7.49 -9.02 -7.90
C SER A 519 -6.49 -9.44 -8.98
N GLY A 520 -6.51 -10.72 -9.38
CA GLY A 520 -5.66 -11.25 -10.44
C GLY A 520 -4.23 -11.51 -9.98
N PHE A 521 -4.04 -12.08 -8.78
CA PHE A 521 -2.75 -12.56 -8.26
C PHE A 521 -2.92 -13.69 -7.24
N LEU A 522 -1.85 -14.45 -7.01
CA LEU A 522 -1.78 -15.44 -5.94
C LEU A 522 -1.01 -14.87 -4.76
N VAL A 523 -1.56 -15.01 -3.53
CA VAL A 523 -0.86 -14.61 -2.31
C VAL A 523 -0.08 -15.81 -1.78
N ALA A 524 1.24 -15.72 -1.73
CA ALA A 524 2.14 -16.71 -1.13
C ALA A 524 2.46 -16.29 0.31
N ILE A 525 1.97 -17.05 1.29
CA ILE A 525 2.12 -16.74 2.71
C ILE A 525 3.44 -17.29 3.23
N SER A 526 4.30 -16.41 3.73
CA SER A 526 5.56 -16.73 4.38
C SER A 526 5.58 -16.24 5.83
N GLY A 527 6.07 -17.06 6.75
CA GLY A 527 6.10 -16.73 8.17
C GLY A 527 4.72 -16.62 8.83
N ASN A 528 4.66 -15.92 9.95
CA ASN A 528 3.43 -15.71 10.74
C ASN A 528 2.77 -14.38 10.39
N ILE A 529 2.13 -14.30 9.24
CA ILE A 529 1.43 -13.09 8.81
C ILE A 529 -0.02 -13.12 9.29
N MET A 530 -0.42 -12.05 9.98
CA MET A 530 -1.78 -11.89 10.51
C MET A 530 -2.57 -10.90 9.66
N ARG A 531 -3.71 -11.35 9.16
CA ARG A 531 -4.66 -10.52 8.38
C ARG A 531 -5.65 -9.75 9.28
N MET A 532 -5.63 -10.04 10.59
CA MET A 532 -6.33 -9.27 11.63
C MET A 532 -5.31 -8.86 12.69
N PRO A 533 -4.79 -7.62 12.64
CA PRO A 533 -3.89 -7.10 13.66
C PRO A 533 -4.56 -7.01 15.03
N GLY A 534 -3.78 -7.03 16.09
CA GLY A 534 -4.27 -6.75 17.44
C GLY A 534 -3.84 -5.35 17.90
N LEU A 535 -4.59 -4.77 18.80
CA LEU A 535 -4.17 -3.55 19.49
C LEU A 535 -2.90 -3.81 20.31
N PRO A 536 -1.94 -2.86 20.38
CA PRO A 536 -0.76 -2.96 21.24
C PRO A 536 -1.14 -2.80 22.71
N LYS A 537 -0.16 -2.95 23.61
CA LYS A 537 -0.36 -2.77 25.05
C LYS A 537 -0.89 -1.37 25.41
N VAL A 538 -0.41 -0.36 24.70
CA VAL A 538 -0.89 1.03 24.78
C VAL A 538 -1.23 1.46 23.35
N PRO A 539 -2.50 1.39 22.94
CA PRO A 539 -2.91 1.83 21.63
C PRO A 539 -2.92 3.36 21.52
N ALA A 540 -2.75 3.88 20.30
CA ALA A 540 -2.81 5.31 20.01
C ALA A 540 -4.15 5.93 20.49
N ALA A 541 -5.24 5.18 20.42
CA ALA A 541 -6.56 5.56 20.91
C ALA A 541 -6.58 6.06 22.36
N ASN A 542 -5.64 5.63 23.21
CA ASN A 542 -5.58 6.09 24.62
C ASN A 542 -5.23 7.57 24.76
N ASN A 543 -4.65 8.18 23.73
CA ASN A 543 -4.19 9.56 23.75
C ASN A 543 -5.09 10.50 22.91
N MET A 544 -6.10 9.94 22.25
CA MET A 544 -7.01 10.70 21.38
C MET A 544 -8.17 11.26 22.18
N ASP A 545 -8.53 12.52 21.93
CA ASP A 545 -9.67 13.17 22.54
C ASP A 545 -10.28 14.22 21.59
N ILE A 546 -11.46 14.70 21.92
CA ILE A 546 -12.17 15.75 21.21
C ILE A 546 -12.82 16.71 22.23
N ASP A 547 -12.68 18.01 22.03
CA ASP A 547 -13.29 19.02 22.90
C ASP A 547 -14.74 19.34 22.50
N GLU A 548 -15.38 20.24 23.27
CA GLU A 548 -16.77 20.65 23.06
C GLU A 548 -16.97 21.40 21.72
N GLU A 549 -15.92 21.96 21.14
CA GLU A 549 -15.94 22.68 19.88
C GLU A 549 -15.66 21.71 18.68
N GLY A 550 -15.42 20.43 18.96
CA GLY A 550 -15.12 19.41 17.95
C GLY A 550 -13.65 19.38 17.51
N LYS A 551 -12.76 20.05 18.24
CA LYS A 551 -11.33 20.04 17.95
C LYS A 551 -10.69 18.75 18.47
N ILE A 552 -10.02 18.04 17.56
CA ILE A 552 -9.37 16.76 17.84
C ILE A 552 -7.96 16.98 18.38
N THR A 553 -7.57 16.15 19.35
CA THR A 553 -6.22 16.09 19.94
C THR A 553 -5.70 14.66 19.93
N GLY A 554 -4.39 14.48 19.95
CA GLY A 554 -3.75 13.17 20.03
C GLY A 554 -3.92 12.28 18.80
N LEU A 555 -4.40 12.82 17.69
CA LEU A 555 -4.52 12.07 16.44
C LEU A 555 -3.14 11.90 15.75
N PHE A 556 -2.07 12.44 16.27
CA PHE A 556 -0.62 12.29 15.93
C PHE A 556 0.18 13.52 16.35
#